data_458378e455ceaf81d90527811a227929
#
_entry.id   458378e455ceaf81d90527811a227929
#
_cell.length_a   1.000
_cell.length_b   1.000
_cell.length_c   1.000
_cell.angle_alpha   90.00
_cell.angle_beta   90.00
_cell.angle_gamma   90.00
#
_symmetry.space_group_name_H-M   'P 1'
#
loop_
_entity.id
_entity.type
_entity.pdbx_description
1 polymer ?
#
loop_
_entity_poly.entity_id
_entity_poly.type
_entity_poly.pdbx_seq_one_letter_code
_entity_poly.pdbx_strand_id
1 'polypeptide(L)'
;VPYTIQAGCDMLLFNRVLEEDIQYMKEGLAKGILTKERLNEAVTRILATKASLGLHETINHGSASFEDYKKEQLDLADRSITLVKDTQNMLPLNFENHKRVLLQLLGSFDSNERVLKKVTEELEKRGFEITVYEPETNFFDLGTVESFSNDFDAVLYIVNIQNASNQTVARIHWHTLFGLGNNMPWFTKEVPTALISFGNP
;
A
#
# COMPACT_ATOMS: atom_id res chain seq x y z
N VAL A 1 -24.76 19.92 -4.28
CA VAL A 1 -24.55 19.55 -5.69
C VAL A 1 -24.59 20.81 -6.58
N PRO A 2 -25.70 21.60 -6.72
CA PRO A 2 -25.71 22.73 -7.65
C PRO A 2 -24.69 23.84 -7.29
N TYR A 3 -24.45 24.09 -6.01
CA TYR A 3 -23.44 25.06 -5.56
C TYR A 3 -22.01 24.63 -5.93
N THR A 4 -21.73 23.34 -5.88
CA THR A 4 -20.40 22.78 -6.25
C THR A 4 -20.10 23.01 -7.73
N ILE A 5 -21.08 22.73 -8.61
CA ILE A 5 -20.94 22.98 -10.05
C ILE A 5 -20.85 24.50 -10.32
N GLN A 6 -21.68 25.32 -9.66
CA GLN A 6 -21.62 26.78 -9.82
C GLN A 6 -20.28 27.36 -9.37
N ALA A 7 -19.64 26.74 -8.34
CA ALA A 7 -18.34 27.18 -7.83
C ALA A 7 -17.15 26.76 -8.73
N GLY A 8 -17.39 26.03 -9.84
CA GLY A 8 -16.37 25.71 -10.82
C GLY A 8 -16.03 24.23 -10.99
N CYS A 9 -16.59 23.32 -10.19
CA CYS A 9 -16.42 21.89 -10.40
C CYS A 9 -17.21 21.46 -11.65
N ASP A 10 -16.59 20.68 -12.51
CA ASP A 10 -17.23 20.18 -13.73
C ASP A 10 -17.89 18.82 -13.52
N MET A 11 -17.37 18.01 -12.59
CA MET A 11 -17.86 16.65 -12.29
C MET A 11 -17.98 16.44 -10.77
N LEU A 12 -18.88 15.54 -10.40
CA LEU A 12 -19.03 15.05 -9.03
C LEU A 12 -18.50 13.62 -8.93
N LEU A 13 -17.76 13.36 -7.87
CA LEU A 13 -17.26 12.01 -7.56
C LEU A 13 -18.02 11.44 -6.37
N PHE A 14 -18.20 10.13 -6.37
CA PHE A 14 -18.81 9.37 -5.27
C PHE A 14 -20.27 9.79 -4.97
N ASN A 15 -21.08 9.85 -6.01
CA ASN A 15 -22.51 10.04 -5.84
C ASN A 15 -23.10 8.93 -4.96
N ARG A 16 -23.87 9.32 -3.94
CA ARG A 16 -24.56 8.38 -3.07
C ARG A 16 -25.82 7.83 -3.72
N VAL A 17 -26.64 8.75 -4.26
CA VAL A 17 -27.88 8.43 -4.97
C VAL A 17 -27.97 9.35 -6.18
N LEU A 18 -27.81 8.79 -7.37
CA LEU A 18 -27.75 9.56 -8.62
C LEU A 18 -29.03 10.35 -8.90
N GLU A 19 -30.18 9.74 -8.61
CA GLU A 19 -31.49 10.34 -8.85
C GLU A 19 -31.69 11.59 -8.01
N GLU A 20 -31.23 11.58 -6.75
CA GLU A 20 -31.29 12.75 -5.87
C GLU A 20 -30.41 13.88 -6.40
N ASP A 21 -29.20 13.54 -6.84
CA ASP A 21 -28.25 14.54 -7.36
C ASP A 21 -28.78 15.21 -8.64
N ILE A 22 -29.41 14.43 -9.52
CA ILE A 22 -30.08 14.95 -10.72
C ILE A 22 -31.23 15.88 -10.33
N GLN A 23 -32.00 15.49 -9.32
CA GLN A 23 -33.11 16.33 -8.84
C GLN A 23 -32.60 17.65 -8.25
N TYR A 24 -31.54 17.62 -7.43
CA TYR A 24 -30.90 18.82 -6.89
C TYR A 24 -30.35 19.75 -7.99
N MET A 25 -29.80 19.18 -9.06
CA MET A 25 -29.33 19.96 -10.22
C MET A 25 -30.48 20.66 -10.92
N LYS A 26 -31.61 19.96 -11.15
CA LYS A 26 -32.81 20.56 -11.74
C LYS A 26 -33.39 21.69 -10.89
N GLU A 27 -33.47 21.46 -9.57
CA GLU A 27 -33.92 22.51 -8.64
C GLU A 27 -32.95 23.69 -8.58
N GLY A 28 -31.62 23.42 -8.63
CA GLY A 28 -30.61 24.45 -8.66
C GLY A 28 -30.73 25.37 -9.86
N LEU A 29 -31.01 24.80 -11.04
CA LEU A 29 -31.32 25.56 -12.26
C LEU A 29 -32.60 26.37 -12.13
N ALA A 30 -33.68 25.76 -11.61
CA ALA A 30 -34.98 26.45 -11.44
C ALA A 30 -34.90 27.59 -10.44
N LYS A 31 -34.11 27.50 -9.40
CA LYS A 31 -33.85 28.52 -8.37
C LYS A 31 -32.77 29.54 -8.74
N GLY A 32 -32.12 29.40 -9.90
CA GLY A 32 -31.04 30.31 -10.32
C GLY A 32 -29.75 30.17 -9.51
N ILE A 33 -29.58 29.07 -8.73
CA ILE A 33 -28.38 28.76 -7.98
C ILE A 33 -27.28 28.30 -8.95
N LEU A 34 -27.64 27.51 -9.97
CA LEU A 34 -26.81 27.07 -11.06
C LEU A 34 -27.26 27.75 -12.34
N THR A 35 -26.35 28.38 -13.05
CA THR A 35 -26.66 28.99 -14.34
C THR A 35 -26.55 28.00 -15.48
N LYS A 36 -27.32 28.23 -16.54
CA LYS A 36 -27.30 27.37 -17.74
C LYS A 36 -25.95 27.46 -18.45
N GLU A 37 -25.34 28.64 -18.44
CA GLU A 37 -24.03 28.92 -19.00
C GLU A 37 -22.96 28.11 -18.29
N ARG A 38 -22.96 28.07 -16.96
CA ARG A 38 -22.01 27.32 -16.18
C ARG A 38 -22.17 25.80 -16.39
N LEU A 39 -23.41 25.32 -16.45
CA LEU A 39 -23.69 23.91 -16.74
C LEU A 39 -23.17 23.52 -18.13
N ASN A 40 -23.43 24.35 -19.14
CA ASN A 40 -22.95 24.10 -20.51
C ASN A 40 -21.41 24.13 -20.57
N GLU A 41 -20.76 25.01 -19.84
CA GLU A 41 -19.30 25.05 -19.76
C GLU A 41 -18.74 23.73 -19.18
N ALA A 42 -19.31 23.22 -18.09
CA ALA A 42 -18.91 21.95 -17.49
C ALA A 42 -19.07 20.78 -18.47
N VAL A 43 -20.25 20.69 -19.09
CA VAL A 43 -20.55 19.63 -20.08
C VAL A 43 -19.59 19.72 -21.29
N THR A 44 -19.30 20.93 -21.76
CA THR A 44 -18.36 21.13 -22.87
C THR A 44 -16.97 20.61 -22.54
N ARG A 45 -16.46 20.91 -21.34
CA ARG A 45 -15.15 20.39 -20.90
C ARG A 45 -15.13 18.87 -20.78
N ILE A 46 -16.20 18.29 -20.22
CA ILE A 46 -16.32 16.82 -20.12
C ILE A 46 -16.34 16.18 -21.51
N LEU A 47 -17.15 16.70 -22.42
CA LEU A 47 -17.25 16.17 -23.78
C LEU A 47 -15.96 16.35 -24.59
N ALA A 48 -15.30 17.51 -24.44
CA ALA A 48 -13.99 17.75 -25.07
C ALA A 48 -12.92 16.75 -24.56
N THR A 49 -12.89 16.49 -23.26
CA THR A 49 -11.98 15.48 -22.68
C THR A 49 -12.29 14.09 -23.21
N LYS A 50 -13.57 13.70 -23.25
CA LYS A 50 -13.98 12.41 -23.84
C LYS A 50 -13.60 12.31 -25.31
N ALA A 51 -13.79 13.36 -26.06
CA ALA A 51 -13.43 13.41 -27.49
C ALA A 51 -11.91 13.31 -27.70
N SER A 52 -11.11 13.97 -26.88
CA SER A 52 -9.63 13.89 -26.95
C SER A 52 -9.09 12.48 -26.67
N LEU A 53 -9.84 11.68 -25.92
CA LEU A 53 -9.54 10.28 -25.65
C LEU A 53 -10.13 9.31 -26.70
N GLY A 54 -10.80 9.83 -27.73
CA GLY A 54 -11.43 9.00 -28.75
C GLY A 54 -12.65 8.20 -28.28
N LEU A 55 -13.25 8.53 -27.12
CA LEU A 55 -14.36 7.74 -26.52
C LEU A 55 -15.67 7.79 -27.34
N HIS A 56 -15.73 8.60 -28.39
CA HIS A 56 -16.84 8.66 -29.35
C HIS A 56 -16.64 7.71 -30.53
N GLU A 57 -15.47 7.09 -30.63
CA GLU A 57 -15.14 6.12 -31.66
C GLU A 57 -15.13 4.70 -31.10
N THR A 58 -15.36 3.70 -31.94
CA THR A 58 -15.17 2.30 -31.56
C THR A 58 -13.68 2.01 -31.55
N ILE A 59 -13.03 2.14 -30.41
CA ILE A 59 -11.62 1.82 -30.26
C ILE A 59 -11.49 0.31 -30.00
N ASN A 60 -10.81 -0.37 -30.92
CA ASN A 60 -10.39 -1.75 -30.67
C ASN A 60 -9.18 -1.70 -29.72
N HIS A 61 -9.44 -1.76 -28.42
CA HIS A 61 -8.38 -1.89 -27.44
C HIS A 61 -7.76 -3.27 -27.60
N GLY A 62 -6.55 -3.35 -28.11
CA GLY A 62 -5.74 -4.56 -27.99
C GLY A 62 -5.65 -4.95 -26.52
N SER A 63 -5.81 -6.23 -26.21
CA SER A 63 -5.59 -6.72 -24.84
C SER A 63 -4.09 -6.70 -24.57
N ALA A 64 -3.61 -5.64 -23.91
CA ALA A 64 -2.28 -5.68 -23.33
C ALA A 64 -2.28 -6.69 -22.18
N SER A 65 -1.40 -7.68 -22.21
CA SER A 65 -1.24 -8.62 -21.11
C SER A 65 -0.35 -8.03 -20.03
N PHE A 66 -0.53 -8.49 -18.78
CA PHE A 66 0.34 -8.09 -17.68
C PHE A 66 1.83 -8.47 -17.94
N GLU A 67 2.06 -9.55 -18.67
CA GLU A 67 3.40 -10.02 -19.04
C GLU A 67 4.12 -9.07 -20.01
N ASP A 68 3.39 -8.33 -20.84
CA ASP A 68 3.98 -7.39 -21.80
C ASP A 68 4.73 -6.23 -21.09
N TYR A 69 4.38 -5.94 -19.85
CA TYR A 69 4.97 -4.86 -19.02
C TYR A 69 5.81 -5.36 -17.85
N LYS A 70 6.08 -6.65 -17.77
CA LYS A 70 6.78 -7.25 -16.63
C LYS A 70 8.18 -6.69 -16.45
N LYS A 71 8.89 -6.45 -17.55
CA LYS A 71 10.24 -5.89 -17.53
C LYS A 71 10.25 -4.47 -16.97
N GLU A 72 9.32 -3.63 -17.45
CA GLU A 72 9.17 -2.25 -17.00
C GLU A 72 8.76 -2.18 -15.53
N GLN A 73 7.91 -3.08 -15.08
CA GLN A 73 7.51 -3.18 -13.68
C GLN A 73 8.68 -3.56 -12.77
N LEU A 74 9.52 -4.50 -13.20
CA LEU A 74 10.71 -4.89 -12.45
C LEU A 74 11.73 -3.76 -12.40
N ASP A 75 11.98 -3.08 -13.52
CA ASP A 75 12.86 -1.91 -13.58
C ASP A 75 12.35 -0.77 -12.69
N LEU A 76 11.05 -0.50 -12.72
CA LEU A 76 10.44 0.50 -11.85
C LEU A 76 10.58 0.12 -10.37
N ALA A 77 10.31 -1.13 -10.02
CA ALA A 77 10.45 -1.61 -8.65
C ALA A 77 11.90 -1.49 -8.16
N ASP A 78 12.86 -1.91 -8.97
CA ASP A 78 14.29 -1.82 -8.64
C ASP A 78 14.74 -0.37 -8.42
N ARG A 79 14.34 0.54 -9.31
CA ARG A 79 14.68 1.97 -9.21
C ARG A 79 13.94 2.73 -8.10
N SER A 80 12.83 2.19 -7.60
CA SER A 80 12.05 2.80 -6.52
C SER A 80 12.57 2.43 -5.13
N ILE A 81 13.43 1.40 -5.01
CA ILE A 81 13.99 0.99 -3.73
C ILE A 81 14.91 2.09 -3.20
N THR A 82 14.62 2.56 -2.01
CA THR A 82 15.40 3.61 -1.35
C THR A 82 16.01 3.08 -0.05
N LEU A 83 17.32 3.04 0.02
CA LEU A 83 18.03 2.73 1.25
C LEU A 83 18.10 3.99 2.12
N VAL A 84 17.29 4.01 3.19
CA VAL A 84 17.23 5.16 4.10
C VAL A 84 18.38 5.14 5.11
N LYS A 85 18.73 3.95 5.61
CA LYS A 85 19.73 3.77 6.66
C LYS A 85 20.25 2.33 6.67
N ASP A 86 21.55 2.17 6.76
CA ASP A 86 22.23 0.89 7.02
C ASP A 86 23.47 1.13 7.88
N THR A 87 23.27 1.26 9.19
CA THR A 87 24.36 1.53 10.15
C THR A 87 25.15 0.29 10.53
N GLN A 88 24.59 -0.90 10.25
CA GLN A 88 25.21 -2.18 10.58
C GLN A 88 25.87 -2.83 9.38
N ASN A 89 25.78 -2.22 8.19
CA ASN A 89 26.25 -2.76 6.92
C ASN A 89 25.76 -4.19 6.66
N MET A 90 24.48 -4.44 7.00
CA MET A 90 23.87 -5.75 6.85
C MET A 90 23.32 -6.02 5.45
N LEU A 91 23.15 -4.99 4.65
CA LEU A 91 22.58 -5.10 3.31
C LEU A 91 23.68 -5.16 2.24
N PRO A 92 23.54 -5.99 1.22
CA PRO A 92 22.44 -6.93 1.01
C PRO A 92 22.51 -8.11 1.99
N LEU A 93 21.35 -8.64 2.38
CA LEU A 93 21.27 -9.85 3.19
C LEU A 93 21.95 -11.02 2.44
N ASN A 94 22.80 -11.74 3.14
CA ASN A 94 23.48 -12.89 2.62
C ASN A 94 23.06 -14.14 3.42
N PHE A 95 22.54 -15.17 2.73
CA PHE A 95 22.08 -16.41 3.37
C PHE A 95 23.22 -17.21 4.04
N GLU A 96 24.47 -16.96 3.67
CA GLU A 96 25.62 -17.60 4.33
C GLU A 96 25.82 -17.11 5.77
N ASN A 97 25.53 -15.81 6.00
CA ASN A 97 25.70 -15.17 7.30
C ASN A 97 24.36 -14.92 8.03
N HIS A 98 23.23 -14.91 7.33
CA HIS A 98 21.92 -14.58 7.86
C HIS A 98 20.89 -15.62 7.44
N LYS A 99 21.18 -16.89 7.65
CA LYS A 99 20.38 -17.99 7.12
C LYS A 99 18.99 -18.07 7.74
N ARG A 100 18.92 -17.96 9.09
CA ARG A 100 17.70 -18.11 9.86
C ARG A 100 17.10 -16.72 10.12
N VAL A 101 16.01 -16.44 9.47
CA VAL A 101 15.38 -15.11 9.50
C VAL A 101 14.04 -15.16 10.19
N LEU A 102 13.86 -14.33 11.21
CA LEU A 102 12.54 -14.04 11.76
C LEU A 102 11.88 -12.94 10.93
N LEU A 103 10.75 -13.24 10.34
CA LEU A 103 9.96 -12.32 9.53
C LEU A 103 8.74 -11.86 10.31
N GLN A 104 8.62 -10.55 10.52
CA GLN A 104 7.49 -9.97 11.21
C GLN A 104 6.76 -8.95 10.35
N LEU A 105 5.44 -9.14 10.19
CA LEU A 105 4.57 -8.20 9.51
C LEU A 105 4.02 -7.16 10.49
N LEU A 106 4.24 -5.91 10.18
CA LEU A 106 3.65 -4.75 10.89
C LEU A 106 2.49 -4.20 10.06
N GLY A 107 1.29 -4.70 10.32
CA GLY A 107 0.09 -4.35 9.58
C GLY A 107 -1.05 -5.30 9.92
N SER A 108 -2.15 -5.26 9.18
CA SER A 108 -3.23 -6.23 9.32
C SER A 108 -2.88 -7.51 8.57
N PHE A 109 -2.91 -8.66 9.23
CA PHE A 109 -2.69 -9.96 8.59
C PHE A 109 -3.71 -10.21 7.48
N ASP A 110 -4.98 -9.93 7.73
CA ASP A 110 -6.08 -10.16 6.78
C ASP A 110 -5.86 -9.48 5.42
N SER A 111 -5.25 -8.29 5.42
CA SER A 111 -4.98 -7.52 4.20
C SER A 111 -3.63 -7.82 3.57
N ASN A 112 -2.70 -8.43 4.30
CA ASN A 112 -1.30 -8.56 3.92
C ASN A 112 -0.78 -10.00 3.82
N GLU A 113 -1.63 -11.00 4.00
CA GLU A 113 -1.27 -12.41 3.88
C GLU A 113 -0.57 -12.70 2.54
N ARG A 114 -1.06 -12.13 1.45
CA ARG A 114 -0.46 -12.30 0.13
C ARG A 114 0.96 -11.72 0.03
N VAL A 115 1.20 -10.55 0.67
CA VAL A 115 2.53 -9.92 0.68
C VAL A 115 3.49 -10.78 1.49
N LEU A 116 3.08 -11.17 2.69
CA LEU A 116 3.86 -12.02 3.58
C LEU A 116 4.26 -13.34 2.91
N LYS A 117 3.28 -14.04 2.34
CA LYS A 117 3.50 -15.29 1.60
C LYS A 117 4.50 -15.10 0.46
N LYS A 118 4.33 -14.04 -0.35
CA LYS A 118 5.21 -13.79 -1.49
C LYS A 118 6.64 -13.48 -1.07
N VAL A 119 6.83 -12.69 -0.02
CA VAL A 119 8.16 -12.38 0.51
C VAL A 119 8.83 -13.63 1.07
N THR A 120 8.08 -14.43 1.85
CA THR A 120 8.58 -15.72 2.38
C THR A 120 9.05 -16.64 1.25
N GLU A 121 8.20 -16.89 0.26
CA GLU A 121 8.54 -17.72 -0.90
C GLU A 121 9.79 -17.25 -1.65
N GLU A 122 9.96 -15.93 -1.82
CA GLU A 122 11.12 -15.39 -2.54
C GLU A 122 12.41 -15.46 -1.72
N LEU A 123 12.34 -15.35 -0.41
CA LEU A 123 13.50 -15.53 0.46
C LEU A 123 13.90 -17.01 0.57
N GLU A 124 12.95 -17.92 0.75
CA GLU A 124 13.20 -19.37 0.79
C GLU A 124 13.84 -19.88 -0.51
N LYS A 125 13.38 -19.40 -1.67
CA LYS A 125 14.01 -19.71 -2.97
C LYS A 125 15.49 -19.30 -3.05
N ARG A 126 15.90 -18.33 -2.25
CA ARG A 126 17.29 -17.86 -2.16
C ARG A 126 18.10 -18.55 -1.07
N GLY A 127 17.51 -19.51 -0.39
CA GLY A 127 18.19 -20.36 0.60
C GLY A 127 18.04 -19.91 2.05
N PHE A 128 17.22 -18.88 2.31
CA PHE A 128 16.92 -18.47 3.68
C PHE A 128 15.93 -19.43 4.34
N GLU A 129 16.09 -19.62 5.64
CA GLU A 129 15.16 -20.34 6.51
C GLU A 129 14.29 -19.32 7.23
N ILE A 130 13.01 -19.24 6.84
CA ILE A 130 12.10 -18.19 7.32
C ILE A 130 11.19 -18.71 8.42
N THR A 131 11.21 -18.05 9.57
CA THR A 131 10.20 -18.20 10.61
C THR A 131 9.32 -16.96 10.60
N VAL A 132 8.03 -17.13 10.33
CA VAL A 132 7.06 -16.05 10.39
C VAL A 132 6.58 -15.89 11.81
N TYR A 133 6.65 -14.66 12.34
CA TYR A 133 6.07 -14.35 13.62
C TYR A 133 4.57 -14.10 13.49
N GLU A 134 3.77 -14.93 14.15
CA GLU A 134 2.31 -14.82 14.23
C GLU A 134 1.91 -14.50 15.68
N PRO A 135 1.42 -13.27 15.95
CA PRO A 135 1.14 -12.83 17.34
C PRO A 135 0.13 -13.70 18.09
N GLU A 136 -0.78 -14.36 17.36
CA GLU A 136 -1.87 -15.16 17.95
C GLU A 136 -1.45 -16.59 18.26
N THR A 137 -0.53 -17.14 17.49
CA THR A 137 -0.12 -18.55 17.60
C THR A 137 1.27 -18.74 18.18
N ASN A 138 2.16 -17.77 17.98
CA ASN A 138 3.53 -17.81 18.42
C ASN A 138 3.76 -16.80 19.54
N PHE A 139 3.20 -17.09 20.71
CA PHE A 139 3.59 -16.37 21.90
C PHE A 139 4.99 -16.82 22.28
N PHE A 140 5.99 -16.23 21.64
CA PHE A 140 7.37 -16.54 22.00
C PHE A 140 7.67 -16.01 23.40
N ASP A 141 7.99 -16.90 24.28
CA ASP A 141 8.94 -16.55 25.31
C ASP A 141 10.29 -16.39 24.61
N LEU A 142 10.62 -15.18 24.21
CA LEU A 142 11.86 -14.89 23.48
C LEU A 142 13.10 -15.12 24.36
N GLY A 143 12.88 -15.49 25.61
CA GLY A 143 13.94 -15.81 26.55
C GLY A 143 14.93 -14.65 26.73
N THR A 144 16.19 -14.97 26.62
CA THR A 144 17.30 -14.01 26.69
C THR A 144 17.77 -13.61 25.30
N VAL A 145 18.55 -12.51 25.19
CA VAL A 145 19.21 -12.12 23.93
C VAL A 145 20.06 -13.27 23.38
N GLU A 146 20.71 -14.01 24.24
CA GLU A 146 21.56 -15.14 23.86
C GLU A 146 20.73 -16.28 23.25
N SER A 147 19.59 -16.65 23.82
CA SER A 147 18.71 -17.66 23.23
C SER A 147 18.16 -17.21 21.88
N PHE A 148 17.74 -15.97 21.78
CA PHE A 148 17.22 -15.39 20.55
C PHE A 148 18.28 -15.36 19.42
N SER A 149 19.51 -14.94 19.73
CA SER A 149 20.61 -14.90 18.75
C SER A 149 21.10 -16.31 18.36
N ASN A 150 20.83 -17.32 19.17
CA ASN A 150 21.08 -18.71 18.79
C ASN A 150 20.03 -19.26 17.82
N ASP A 151 18.81 -18.70 17.84
CA ASP A 151 17.71 -19.16 16.99
C ASP A 151 17.65 -18.39 15.66
N PHE A 152 18.00 -17.11 15.64
CA PHE A 152 17.87 -16.22 14.48
C PHE A 152 19.17 -15.48 14.16
N ASP A 153 19.51 -15.44 12.89
CA ASP A 153 20.67 -14.72 12.37
C ASP A 153 20.30 -13.29 11.93
N ALA A 154 19.03 -13.06 11.59
CA ALA A 154 18.49 -11.73 11.25
C ALA A 154 17.00 -11.62 11.52
N VAL A 155 16.53 -10.38 11.67
CA VAL A 155 15.10 -10.05 11.78
C VAL A 155 14.70 -9.10 10.67
N LEU A 156 13.60 -9.42 9.98
CA LEU A 156 13.00 -8.56 8.98
C LEU A 156 11.61 -8.10 9.43
N TYR A 157 11.44 -6.80 9.59
CA TYR A 157 10.13 -6.19 9.74
C TYR A 157 9.61 -5.75 8.37
N ILE A 158 8.42 -6.20 8.03
CA ILE A 158 7.70 -5.75 6.85
C ILE A 158 6.57 -4.84 7.29
N VAL A 159 6.62 -3.59 6.83
CA VAL A 159 5.55 -2.61 7.02
C VAL A 159 4.76 -2.49 5.73
N ASN A 160 3.50 -2.91 5.76
CA ASN A 160 2.58 -2.72 4.64
C ASN A 160 1.24 -2.19 5.19
N ILE A 161 1.18 -0.88 5.36
CA ILE A 161 0.03 -0.18 5.90
C ILE A 161 -0.61 0.60 4.76
N GLN A 162 -1.85 0.23 4.44
CA GLN A 162 -2.62 0.94 3.42
C GLN A 162 -3.40 2.09 4.06
N ASN A 163 -3.24 3.27 3.48
CA ASN A 163 -4.08 4.42 3.82
C ASN A 163 -5.43 4.28 3.11
N ALA A 164 -6.51 4.15 3.87
CA ALA A 164 -7.84 4.27 3.31
C ALA A 164 -8.17 5.73 2.98
N SER A 165 -9.03 5.97 2.01
CA SER A 165 -9.36 7.31 1.51
C SER A 165 -9.89 8.29 2.57
N ASN A 166 -10.35 7.79 3.71
CA ASN A 166 -10.88 8.57 4.83
C ASN A 166 -9.96 8.58 6.05
N GLN A 167 -8.76 8.04 5.93
CA GLN A 167 -7.80 7.98 7.03
C GLN A 167 -6.74 9.07 6.83
N THR A 168 -6.58 9.89 7.85
CA THR A 168 -5.55 10.95 7.86
C THR A 168 -4.22 10.48 8.43
N VAL A 169 -4.18 9.28 9.01
CA VAL A 169 -3.00 8.74 9.69
C VAL A 169 -2.88 7.24 9.41
N ALA A 170 -1.72 6.82 8.92
CA ALA A 170 -1.34 5.41 8.92
C ALA A 170 -0.94 4.98 10.34
N ARG A 171 -1.49 3.88 10.83
CA ARG A 171 -1.18 3.36 12.17
C ARG A 171 -0.74 1.92 12.08
N ILE A 172 0.33 1.60 12.80
CA ILE A 172 0.71 0.22 13.06
C ILE A 172 -0.29 -0.36 14.07
N HIS A 173 -0.84 -1.53 13.76
CA HIS A 173 -1.69 -2.26 14.71
C HIS A 173 -0.83 -2.80 15.85
N TRP A 174 -1.04 -2.29 17.07
CA TRP A 174 -0.25 -2.64 18.24
C TRP A 174 -0.27 -4.13 18.59
N HIS A 175 -1.36 -4.84 18.30
CA HIS A 175 -1.43 -6.28 18.53
C HIS A 175 -0.41 -7.07 17.69
N THR A 176 0.04 -6.56 16.54
CA THR A 176 1.09 -7.20 15.75
C THR A 176 2.47 -7.08 16.36
N LEU A 177 2.63 -6.18 17.33
CA LEU A 177 3.85 -5.98 18.10
C LEU A 177 3.78 -6.67 19.46
N PHE A 178 2.58 -7.11 19.88
CA PHE A 178 2.27 -7.54 21.23
C PHE A 178 2.81 -8.93 21.49
N GLY A 179 3.87 -9.23 21.78
CA GLY A 179 4.46 -10.55 22.03
C GLY A 179 5.98 -10.48 22.08
N LEU A 180 6.53 -9.43 21.52
CA LEU A 180 7.97 -9.18 21.57
C LEU A 180 8.33 -8.35 22.83
N GLY A 181 7.85 -8.76 24.00
CA GLY A 181 8.23 -8.21 25.28
C GLY A 181 8.25 -6.68 25.33
N ASN A 182 7.16 -6.05 25.72
CA ASN A 182 7.01 -4.60 25.78
C ASN A 182 7.41 -3.81 24.50
N ASN A 183 7.36 -4.47 23.33
CA ASN A 183 7.44 -3.83 22.02
C ASN A 183 8.77 -3.14 21.68
N MET A 184 9.79 -3.36 22.45
CA MET A 184 11.13 -2.86 22.15
C MET A 184 11.95 -3.99 21.54
N PRO A 185 12.48 -3.84 20.32
CA PRO A 185 13.37 -4.83 19.73
C PRO A 185 14.74 -4.79 20.43
N TRP A 186 14.78 -5.28 21.64
CA TRP A 186 15.95 -5.27 22.52
C TRP A 186 17.15 -6.05 21.98
N PHE A 187 16.92 -6.91 20.99
CA PHE A 187 17.93 -7.76 20.36
C PHE A 187 18.68 -7.07 19.21
N THR A 188 18.31 -5.86 18.80
CA THR A 188 18.82 -5.22 17.57
C THR A 188 20.31 -4.88 17.58
N LYS A 189 20.97 -4.96 18.72
CA LYS A 189 22.42 -4.80 18.79
C LYS A 189 23.17 -6.07 18.43
N GLU A 190 22.60 -7.21 18.80
CA GLU A 190 23.20 -8.52 18.67
C GLU A 190 22.73 -9.23 17.39
N VAL A 191 21.45 -9.04 17.03
CA VAL A 191 20.88 -9.63 15.84
C VAL A 191 20.60 -8.54 14.79
N PRO A 192 21.21 -8.62 13.61
CA PRO A 192 20.96 -7.72 12.50
C PRO A 192 19.48 -7.58 12.20
N THR A 193 19.00 -6.34 12.14
CA THR A 193 17.57 -6.06 11.99
C THR A 193 17.32 -5.05 10.90
N ALA A 194 16.46 -5.39 9.93
CA ALA A 194 16.03 -4.50 8.86
C ALA A 194 14.52 -4.26 8.90
N LEU A 195 14.11 -3.07 8.46
CA LEU A 195 12.73 -2.72 8.25
C LEU A 195 12.52 -2.38 6.78
N ILE A 196 11.56 -3.06 6.15
CA ILE A 196 11.16 -2.86 4.76
C ILE A 196 9.76 -2.27 4.75
N SER A 197 9.60 -1.07 4.21
CA SER A 197 8.28 -0.43 4.07
C SER A 197 7.82 -0.49 2.62
N PHE A 198 6.64 -1.08 2.39
CA PHE A 198 5.95 -1.07 1.10
C PHE A 198 4.92 0.07 1.00
N GLY A 199 4.78 0.85 2.06
CA GLY A 199 3.89 2.01 2.07
C GLY A 199 4.48 3.21 1.34
N ASN A 200 3.61 4.10 0.92
CA ASN A 200 4.02 5.42 0.44
C ASN A 200 4.57 6.21 1.65
N PRO A 201 5.75 6.84 1.54
CA PRO A 201 6.33 7.63 2.63
C PRO A 201 5.48 8.85 2.99
#